data_19b5f834d25195f77c462543bbc9b70f
#
_entry.id   19b5f834d25195f77c462543bbc9b70f
#
_cell.length_a   1.000
_cell.length_b   1.000
_cell.length_c   1.000
_cell.angle_alpha   90.00
_cell.angle_beta   90.00
_cell.angle_gamma   90.00
#
_symmetry.space_group_name_H-M   'P 1'
#
loop_
_entity.id
_entity.type
_entity.pdbx_description
1 polymer ?
#
loop_
_entity_poly.entity_id
_entity_poly.type
_entity_poly.pdbx_seq_one_letter_code
_entity_poly.pdbx_strand_id
1 'polypeptide(L)'
;SSALSSSSAASDVYKRQVVNVAVAWLVARANRRSLNVEGAYQHILTDLFGFIGTLVAGLVIVTTGWTRADAIASLIICGLMLRAAWSLLSQTGRILMEVAPASLDLDEVRHHLMDLDHVRSVHDLHAWTVSSDLPALSAHIVVEDSCFADGHAPILLAQIQQCLSGHFDLDHSTLQLEPPRHAGTENQTM
;
A
#
# COMPACT_ATOMS: atom_id res chain seq x y z
N SER A 1 -47.90 21.37 -8.20
CA SER A 1 -46.98 20.29 -8.70
C SER A 1 -45.54 20.41 -8.17
N SER A 2 -45.15 21.51 -7.55
CA SER A 2 -43.78 21.75 -7.02
C SER A 2 -43.47 20.98 -5.69
N ALA A 3 -44.49 20.75 -4.83
CA ALA A 3 -44.30 20.07 -3.55
C ALA A 3 -44.02 18.58 -3.64
N LEU A 4 -44.55 17.91 -4.68
CA LEU A 4 -44.33 16.47 -4.94
C LEU A 4 -42.88 16.21 -5.47
N SER A 5 -42.30 17.15 -6.20
CA SER A 5 -40.95 17.03 -6.72
C SER A 5 -39.89 17.23 -5.63
N SER A 6 -40.13 18.07 -4.64
CA SER A 6 -39.23 18.28 -3.52
C SER A 6 -39.21 17.12 -2.53
N SER A 7 -40.33 16.41 -2.34
CA SER A 7 -40.37 15.25 -1.44
C SER A 7 -39.68 14.03 -2.04
N SER A 8 -39.73 13.82 -3.36
CA SER A 8 -39.02 12.75 -4.05
C SER A 8 -37.50 12.98 -4.04
N ALA A 9 -37.06 14.23 -4.29
CA ALA A 9 -35.65 14.58 -4.23
C ALA A 9 -35.06 14.40 -2.82
N ALA A 10 -35.78 14.80 -1.76
CA ALA A 10 -35.36 14.56 -0.39
C ALA A 10 -35.27 13.05 -0.07
N SER A 11 -36.27 12.26 -0.48
CA SER A 11 -36.27 10.81 -0.31
C SER A 11 -35.06 10.14 -0.99
N ASP A 12 -34.68 10.59 -2.19
CA ASP A 12 -33.54 10.04 -2.91
C ASP A 12 -32.20 10.41 -2.28
N VAL A 13 -32.08 11.59 -1.69
CA VAL A 13 -30.89 12.00 -0.91
C VAL A 13 -30.72 11.11 0.30
N TYR A 14 -31.78 10.88 1.09
CA TYR A 14 -31.70 9.99 2.27
C TYR A 14 -31.37 8.53 1.90
N LYS A 15 -31.93 8.00 0.82
CA LYS A 15 -31.62 6.64 0.34
C LYS A 15 -30.14 6.51 -0.02
N ARG A 16 -29.59 7.47 -0.76
CA ARG A 16 -28.17 7.50 -1.11
C ARG A 16 -27.29 7.54 0.15
N GLN A 17 -27.69 8.35 1.14
CA GLN A 17 -26.92 8.46 2.38
C GLN A 17 -26.92 7.16 3.20
N VAL A 18 -28.06 6.49 3.33
CA VAL A 18 -28.16 5.19 4.00
C VAL A 18 -27.30 4.14 3.28
N VAL A 19 -27.33 4.12 1.96
CA VAL A 19 -26.49 3.22 1.15
C VAL A 19 -25.01 3.55 1.36
N ASN A 20 -24.60 4.81 1.32
CA ASN A 20 -23.21 5.22 1.55
C ASN A 20 -22.72 4.80 2.92
N VAL A 21 -23.52 5.00 3.98
CA VAL A 21 -23.17 4.57 5.35
C VAL A 21 -23.04 3.03 5.43
N ALA A 22 -23.96 2.30 4.83
CA ALA A 22 -23.92 0.84 4.80
C ALA A 22 -22.69 0.33 4.03
N VAL A 23 -22.38 0.91 2.88
CA VAL A 23 -21.20 0.57 2.07
C VAL A 23 -19.93 0.96 2.80
N ALA A 24 -19.87 2.14 3.46
CA ALA A 24 -18.74 2.56 4.27
C ALA A 24 -18.46 1.55 5.39
N TRP A 25 -19.50 1.08 6.06
CA TRP A 25 -19.37 0.08 7.13
C TRP A 25 -18.90 -1.28 6.61
N LEU A 26 -19.41 -1.73 5.45
CA LEU A 26 -18.97 -2.97 4.82
C LEU A 26 -17.50 -2.89 4.37
N VAL A 27 -17.13 -1.78 3.72
CA VAL A 27 -15.75 -1.55 3.25
C VAL A 27 -14.80 -1.34 4.42
N ALA A 28 -15.25 -0.72 5.52
CA ALA A 28 -14.47 -0.59 6.75
C ALA A 28 -14.11 -1.94 7.39
N ARG A 29 -14.92 -2.96 7.15
CA ARG A 29 -14.66 -4.35 7.59
C ARG A 29 -13.87 -5.18 6.58
N ALA A 30 -13.77 -4.73 5.33
CA ALA A 30 -12.99 -5.42 4.31
C ALA A 30 -11.48 -5.29 4.64
N ASN A 31 -10.70 -6.20 4.07
CA ASN A 31 -9.24 -6.11 4.19
C ASN A 31 -8.74 -4.86 3.43
N ARG A 32 -8.32 -3.82 4.18
CA ARG A 32 -7.86 -2.54 3.64
C ARG A 32 -6.44 -2.57 3.09
N ARG A 33 -5.83 -3.74 3.01
CA ARG A 33 -4.47 -3.86 2.48
C ARG A 33 -4.39 -3.55 0.98
N SER A 34 -5.50 -3.61 0.25
CA SER A 34 -5.56 -3.23 -1.16
C SER A 34 -5.79 -1.73 -1.35
N LEU A 35 -4.95 -1.07 -2.20
CA LEU A 35 -5.12 0.35 -2.56
C LEU A 35 -6.50 0.64 -3.18
N ASN A 36 -7.09 -0.32 -3.91
CA ASN A 36 -8.42 -0.16 -4.47
C ASN A 36 -9.49 -0.06 -3.37
N VAL A 37 -9.39 -0.88 -2.33
CA VAL A 37 -10.32 -0.85 -1.18
C VAL A 37 -10.11 0.43 -0.37
N GLU A 38 -8.86 0.83 -0.15
CA GLU A 38 -8.54 2.07 0.54
C GLU A 38 -9.04 3.30 -0.24
N GLY A 39 -8.85 3.34 -1.57
CA GLY A 39 -9.37 4.41 -2.42
C GLY A 39 -10.89 4.49 -2.40
N ALA A 40 -11.59 3.37 -2.48
CA ALA A 40 -13.05 3.33 -2.36
C ALA A 40 -13.53 3.80 -0.98
N TYR A 41 -12.85 3.39 0.09
CA TYR A 41 -13.15 3.82 1.45
C TYR A 41 -12.96 5.34 1.64
N GLN A 42 -11.85 5.89 1.17
CA GLN A 42 -11.58 7.32 1.23
C GLN A 42 -12.61 8.14 0.45
N HIS A 43 -13.04 7.64 -0.72
CA HIS A 43 -14.10 8.30 -1.50
C HIS A 43 -15.42 8.34 -0.72
N ILE A 44 -15.85 7.22 -0.15
CA ILE A 44 -17.10 7.14 0.63
C ILE A 44 -17.04 8.03 1.88
N LEU A 45 -15.89 8.06 2.58
CA LEU A 45 -15.71 8.96 3.72
C LEU A 45 -15.80 10.44 3.30
N THR A 46 -15.24 10.79 2.16
CA THR A 46 -15.28 12.15 1.64
C THR A 46 -16.71 12.58 1.32
N ASP A 47 -17.51 11.69 0.71
CA ASP A 47 -18.92 11.96 0.45
C ASP A 47 -19.71 12.13 1.76
N LEU A 48 -19.43 11.33 2.77
CA LEU A 48 -20.05 11.45 4.08
C LEU A 48 -19.68 12.77 4.78
N PHE A 49 -18.40 13.14 4.76
CA PHE A 49 -17.96 14.42 5.32
C PHE A 49 -18.52 15.61 4.54
N GLY A 50 -18.64 15.48 3.21
CA GLY A 50 -19.29 16.48 2.36
C GLY A 50 -20.75 16.70 2.77
N PHE A 51 -21.49 15.64 2.97
CA PHE A 51 -22.88 15.71 3.40
C PHE A 51 -23.02 16.33 4.82
N ILE A 52 -22.23 15.88 5.78
CA ILE A 52 -22.24 16.45 7.14
C ILE A 52 -21.86 17.94 7.11
N GLY A 53 -20.82 18.29 6.37
CA GLY A 53 -20.38 19.69 6.20
C GLY A 53 -21.48 20.58 5.63
N THR A 54 -22.18 20.12 4.59
CA THR A 54 -23.30 20.84 3.98
C THR A 54 -24.47 21.00 4.96
N LEU A 55 -24.80 19.95 5.73
CA LEU A 55 -25.85 20.04 6.75
C LEU A 55 -25.50 21.04 7.83
N VAL A 56 -24.27 21.00 8.36
CA VAL A 56 -23.82 21.95 9.38
C VAL A 56 -23.79 23.37 8.85
N ALA A 57 -23.26 23.58 7.64
CA ALA A 57 -23.25 24.91 7.01
C ALA A 57 -24.67 25.43 6.80
N GLY A 58 -25.60 24.60 6.31
CA GLY A 58 -26.99 24.95 6.15
C GLY A 58 -27.67 25.35 7.48
N LEU A 59 -27.42 24.59 8.54
CA LEU A 59 -27.94 24.90 9.88
C LEU A 59 -27.40 26.26 10.39
N VAL A 60 -26.11 26.50 10.24
CA VAL A 60 -25.47 27.75 10.63
C VAL A 60 -26.09 28.94 9.85
N ILE A 61 -26.29 28.79 8.54
CA ILE A 61 -26.89 29.84 7.71
C ILE A 61 -28.32 30.13 8.18
N VAL A 62 -29.13 29.13 8.41
CA VAL A 62 -30.53 29.30 8.85
C VAL A 62 -30.63 29.95 10.23
N THR A 63 -29.72 29.59 11.16
CA THR A 63 -29.78 30.09 12.53
C THR A 63 -29.11 31.43 12.72
N THR A 64 -28.02 31.73 11.99
CA THR A 64 -27.21 32.94 12.18
C THR A 64 -27.29 33.93 11.04
N GLY A 65 -27.78 33.54 9.86
CA GLY A 65 -27.73 34.30 8.62
C GLY A 65 -26.33 34.40 7.99
N TRP A 66 -25.33 33.67 8.54
CA TRP A 66 -23.94 33.76 8.10
C TRP A 66 -23.68 32.88 6.86
N THR A 67 -23.85 33.47 5.67
CA THR A 67 -23.77 32.79 4.37
C THR A 67 -22.35 32.27 4.02
N ARG A 68 -21.30 32.82 4.68
CA ARG A 68 -19.91 32.36 4.45
C ARG A 68 -19.62 30.97 5.00
N ALA A 69 -20.49 30.41 5.85
CA ALA A 69 -20.34 29.07 6.43
C ALA A 69 -20.23 27.99 5.35
N ASP A 70 -21.00 28.12 4.28
CA ASP A 70 -20.97 27.16 3.15
C ASP A 70 -19.62 27.18 2.41
N ALA A 71 -19.08 28.37 2.13
CA ALA A 71 -17.78 28.51 1.49
C ALA A 71 -16.65 27.95 2.34
N ILE A 72 -16.72 28.15 3.66
CA ILE A 72 -15.71 27.59 4.58
C ILE A 72 -15.81 26.06 4.65
N ALA A 73 -17.01 25.52 4.78
CA ALA A 73 -17.22 24.07 4.76
C ALA A 73 -16.69 23.45 3.45
N SER A 74 -16.99 24.07 2.31
CA SER A 74 -16.51 23.63 1.00
C SER A 74 -14.99 23.67 0.90
N LEU A 75 -14.31 24.69 1.44
CA LEU A 75 -12.84 24.76 1.45
C LEU A 75 -12.23 23.68 2.33
N ILE A 76 -12.81 23.39 3.50
CA ILE A 76 -12.35 22.32 4.39
C ILE A 76 -12.47 20.96 3.69
N ILE A 77 -13.63 20.69 3.06
CA ILE A 77 -13.85 19.44 2.33
C ILE A 77 -12.88 19.32 1.17
N CYS A 78 -12.67 20.37 0.40
CA CYS A 78 -11.70 20.42 -0.68
C CYS A 78 -10.27 20.08 -0.17
N GLY A 79 -9.85 20.65 0.95
CA GLY A 79 -8.56 20.34 1.58
C GLY A 79 -8.43 18.89 1.99
N LEU A 80 -9.47 18.29 2.56
CA LEU A 80 -9.50 16.87 2.92
C LEU A 80 -9.40 15.98 1.68
N MET A 81 -10.13 16.32 0.60
CA MET A 81 -10.06 15.59 -0.67
C MET A 81 -8.67 15.66 -1.30
N LEU A 82 -8.05 16.84 -1.34
CA LEU A 82 -6.70 17.01 -1.87
C LEU A 82 -5.67 16.20 -1.07
N ARG A 83 -5.80 16.19 0.27
CA ARG A 83 -4.93 15.36 1.12
C ARG A 83 -5.10 13.88 0.83
N ALA A 84 -6.35 13.38 0.71
CA ALA A 84 -6.63 11.99 0.39
C ALA A 84 -6.09 11.60 -0.99
N ALA A 85 -6.33 12.43 -2.00
CA ALA A 85 -5.81 12.24 -3.35
C ALA A 85 -4.28 12.20 -3.38
N TRP A 86 -3.60 13.10 -2.66
CA TRP A 86 -2.14 13.12 -2.56
C TRP A 86 -1.59 11.86 -1.90
N SER A 87 -2.23 11.38 -0.82
CA SER A 87 -1.84 10.13 -0.15
C SER A 87 -1.92 8.94 -1.10
N LEU A 88 -3.03 8.81 -1.82
CA LEU A 88 -3.24 7.70 -2.77
C LEU A 88 -2.26 7.78 -3.94
N LEU A 89 -2.06 8.99 -4.50
CA LEU A 89 -1.11 9.22 -5.60
C LEU A 89 0.33 8.89 -5.19
N SER A 90 0.73 9.30 -3.98
CA SER A 90 2.05 9.02 -3.44
C SER A 90 2.28 7.51 -3.25
N GLN A 91 1.30 6.78 -2.72
CA GLN A 91 1.39 5.33 -2.54
C GLN A 91 1.45 4.59 -3.88
N THR A 92 0.58 4.98 -4.83
CA THR A 92 0.60 4.41 -6.19
C THR A 92 1.92 4.70 -6.90
N GLY A 93 2.43 5.94 -6.76
CA GLY A 93 3.72 6.34 -7.32
C GLY A 93 4.89 5.49 -6.78
N ARG A 94 4.90 5.20 -5.49
CA ARG A 94 5.93 4.33 -4.88
C ARG A 94 5.91 2.92 -5.46
N ILE A 95 4.72 2.34 -5.69
CA ILE A 95 4.58 1.02 -6.31
C ILE A 95 5.08 1.06 -7.77
N LEU A 96 4.64 2.05 -8.55
CA LEU A 96 5.05 2.17 -9.96
C LEU A 96 6.55 2.45 -10.15
N MET A 97 7.18 3.06 -9.16
CA MET A 97 8.64 3.31 -9.16
C MET A 97 9.43 2.19 -8.47
N GLU A 98 8.79 1.07 -8.16
CA GLU A 98 9.44 -0.10 -7.55
C GLU A 98 10.25 0.24 -6.29
N VAL A 99 9.75 1.19 -5.49
CA VAL A 99 10.41 1.59 -4.25
C VAL A 99 10.24 0.49 -3.20
N ALA A 100 11.30 0.18 -2.50
CA ALA A 100 11.29 -0.79 -1.41
C ALA A 100 10.20 -0.45 -0.36
N PRO A 101 9.53 -1.47 0.22
CA PRO A 101 8.61 -1.26 1.32
C PRO A 101 9.27 -0.47 2.45
N ALA A 102 8.58 0.52 3.01
CA ALA A 102 9.12 1.33 4.10
C ALA A 102 9.35 0.55 5.41
N SER A 103 8.73 -0.62 5.52
CA SER A 103 8.86 -1.54 6.65
C SER A 103 10.03 -2.51 6.52
N LEU A 104 10.71 -2.56 5.37
CA LEU A 104 11.77 -3.50 5.08
C LEU A 104 13.12 -2.78 5.08
N ASP A 105 13.99 -3.18 6.02
CA ASP A 105 15.39 -2.74 6.05
C ASP A 105 16.25 -3.75 5.26
N LEU A 106 16.77 -3.32 4.11
CA LEU A 106 17.59 -4.15 3.24
C LEU A 106 18.95 -4.51 3.87
N ASP A 107 19.48 -3.66 4.73
CA ASP A 107 20.74 -3.96 5.43
C ASP A 107 20.51 -5.06 6.48
N GLU A 108 19.37 -5.04 7.17
CA GLU A 108 19.00 -6.11 8.10
C GLU A 108 18.77 -7.44 7.35
N VAL A 109 18.07 -7.42 6.22
CA VAL A 109 17.91 -8.60 5.35
C VAL A 109 19.27 -9.15 4.93
N ARG A 110 20.17 -8.28 4.46
CA ARG A 110 21.52 -8.67 4.05
C ARG A 110 22.28 -9.33 5.20
N HIS A 111 22.25 -8.78 6.41
CA HIS A 111 22.91 -9.35 7.58
C HIS A 111 22.38 -10.73 7.91
N HIS A 112 21.05 -10.92 7.96
CA HIS A 112 20.45 -12.21 8.22
C HIS A 112 20.82 -13.27 7.18
N LEU A 113 20.91 -12.89 5.90
CA LEU A 113 21.34 -13.81 4.84
C LEU A 113 22.81 -14.17 4.95
N MET A 114 23.67 -13.23 5.37
CA MET A 114 25.10 -13.46 5.56
C MET A 114 25.43 -14.31 6.79
N ASP A 115 24.52 -14.36 7.77
CA ASP A 115 24.67 -15.21 8.97
C ASP A 115 24.32 -16.69 8.71
N LEU A 116 23.78 -17.03 7.52
CA LEU A 116 23.50 -18.41 7.16
C LEU A 116 24.80 -19.15 6.77
N ASP A 117 24.87 -20.42 7.18
CA ASP A 117 26.01 -21.27 6.85
C ASP A 117 26.19 -21.37 5.32
N HIS A 118 27.42 -21.43 4.85
CA HIS A 118 27.83 -21.48 3.45
C HIS A 118 27.56 -20.23 2.60
N VAL A 119 26.91 -19.19 3.12
CA VAL A 119 26.78 -17.89 2.45
C VAL A 119 28.05 -17.07 2.65
N ARG A 120 28.65 -16.58 1.56
CA ARG A 120 29.87 -15.77 1.57
C ARG A 120 29.62 -14.27 1.38
N SER A 121 28.70 -13.95 0.49
CA SER A 121 28.26 -12.56 0.26
C SER A 121 26.90 -12.49 -0.39
N VAL A 122 26.26 -11.35 -0.24
CA VAL A 122 24.97 -11.01 -0.86
C VAL A 122 25.14 -9.71 -1.63
N HIS A 123 24.83 -9.70 -2.91
CA HIS A 123 24.88 -8.50 -3.75
C HIS A 123 23.64 -8.43 -4.63
N ASP A 124 23.46 -7.32 -5.31
CA ASP A 124 22.30 -7.02 -6.16
C ASP A 124 20.97 -7.30 -5.44
N LEU A 125 20.93 -6.86 -4.17
CA LEU A 125 19.76 -7.03 -3.30
C LEU A 125 18.77 -5.91 -3.57
N HIS A 126 17.65 -6.25 -4.21
CA HIS A 126 16.56 -5.35 -4.50
C HIS A 126 15.27 -5.85 -3.88
N ALA A 127 14.45 -4.92 -3.40
CA ALA A 127 13.10 -5.21 -2.98
C ALA A 127 12.15 -4.15 -3.52
N TRP A 128 10.96 -4.56 -3.88
CA TRP A 128 9.90 -3.68 -4.36
C TRP A 128 8.53 -4.20 -3.93
N THR A 129 7.52 -3.39 -4.15
CA THR A 129 6.14 -3.75 -3.85
C THR A 129 5.40 -3.99 -5.16
N VAL A 130 4.93 -5.22 -5.39
CA VAL A 130 4.15 -5.58 -6.59
C VAL A 130 2.71 -5.09 -6.45
N SER A 131 2.16 -5.24 -5.25
CA SER A 131 0.84 -4.70 -4.86
C SER A 131 0.89 -4.34 -3.38
N SER A 132 -0.14 -3.69 -2.86
CA SER A 132 -0.19 -3.18 -1.48
C SER A 132 0.23 -4.18 -0.39
N ASP A 133 0.12 -5.49 -0.68
CA ASP A 133 0.35 -6.58 0.27
C ASP A 133 1.37 -7.60 -0.22
N LEU A 134 2.05 -7.31 -1.33
CA LEU A 134 2.93 -8.28 -1.96
C LEU A 134 4.32 -7.69 -2.15
N PRO A 135 5.15 -7.69 -1.10
CA PRO A 135 6.56 -7.36 -1.26
C PRO A 135 7.26 -8.50 -2.01
N ALA A 136 8.16 -8.13 -2.91
CA ALA A 136 9.01 -9.04 -3.64
C ALA A 136 10.47 -8.64 -3.46
N LEU A 137 11.37 -9.64 -3.53
CA LEU A 137 12.80 -9.46 -3.37
C LEU A 137 13.55 -10.22 -4.46
N SER A 138 14.60 -9.63 -4.97
CA SER A 138 15.63 -10.35 -5.74
C SER A 138 17.00 -10.14 -5.10
N ALA A 139 17.84 -11.18 -5.18
CA ALA A 139 19.22 -11.11 -4.70
C ALA A 139 20.10 -12.14 -5.38
N HIS A 140 21.39 -11.79 -5.52
CA HIS A 140 22.46 -12.71 -5.86
C HIS A 140 23.20 -13.10 -4.58
N ILE A 141 23.32 -14.39 -4.34
CA ILE A 141 23.88 -14.96 -3.12
C ILE A 141 25.07 -15.83 -3.49
N VAL A 142 26.25 -15.35 -3.15
CA VAL A 142 27.47 -16.11 -3.34
C VAL A 142 27.62 -17.15 -2.24
N VAL A 143 27.66 -18.40 -2.66
CA VAL A 143 27.78 -19.55 -1.75
C VAL A 143 29.02 -20.36 -2.03
N GLU A 144 29.42 -21.23 -1.11
CA GLU A 144 30.60 -22.08 -1.28
C GLU A 144 30.47 -23.02 -2.49
N ASP A 145 31.57 -23.21 -3.21
CA ASP A 145 31.61 -24.12 -4.38
C ASP A 145 31.18 -25.56 -4.04
N SER A 146 31.40 -26.00 -2.81
CA SER A 146 30.98 -27.30 -2.31
C SER A 146 29.49 -27.54 -2.43
N CYS A 147 28.67 -26.49 -2.21
CA CYS A 147 27.21 -26.61 -2.26
C CYS A 147 26.66 -27.03 -3.63
N PHE A 148 27.40 -26.70 -4.70
CA PHE A 148 27.04 -27.14 -6.05
C PHE A 148 27.49 -28.57 -6.37
N ALA A 149 28.56 -29.00 -5.73
CA ALA A 149 29.15 -30.33 -5.98
C ALA A 149 28.46 -31.49 -5.19
N ASP A 150 27.99 -31.18 -3.98
CA ASP A 150 27.41 -32.17 -3.05
C ASP A 150 25.85 -32.15 -3.06
N GLY A 151 25.23 -31.30 -3.88
CA GLY A 151 23.77 -31.17 -3.98
C GLY A 151 23.13 -30.37 -2.83
N HIS A 152 23.90 -29.60 -2.05
CA HIS A 152 23.42 -28.79 -0.94
C HIS A 152 22.69 -27.51 -1.41
N ALA A 153 22.95 -27.02 -2.60
CA ALA A 153 22.39 -25.77 -3.11
C ALA A 153 20.85 -25.68 -3.04
N PRO A 154 20.04 -26.70 -3.40
CA PRO A 154 18.58 -26.66 -3.24
C PRO A 154 18.13 -26.58 -1.77
N ILE A 155 18.86 -27.21 -0.86
CA ILE A 155 18.56 -27.20 0.58
C ILE A 155 18.82 -25.80 1.14
N LEU A 156 19.97 -25.22 0.80
CA LEU A 156 20.33 -23.85 1.19
C LEU A 156 19.32 -22.81 0.63
N LEU A 157 18.90 -22.97 -0.63
CA LEU A 157 17.86 -22.11 -1.21
C LEU A 157 16.57 -22.16 -0.39
N ALA A 158 16.13 -23.35 0.01
CA ALA A 158 14.94 -23.50 0.84
C ALA A 158 15.11 -22.84 2.23
N GLN A 159 16.28 -22.95 2.83
CA GLN A 159 16.60 -22.30 4.11
C GLN A 159 16.58 -20.77 3.98
N ILE A 160 17.15 -20.21 2.91
CA ILE A 160 17.12 -18.79 2.62
C ILE A 160 15.68 -18.30 2.43
N GLN A 161 14.87 -19.00 1.65
CA GLN A 161 13.46 -18.66 1.45
C GLN A 161 12.66 -18.72 2.76
N GLN A 162 12.93 -19.72 3.59
CA GLN A 162 12.31 -19.83 4.92
C GLN A 162 12.74 -18.71 5.85
N CYS A 163 14.00 -18.28 5.81
CA CYS A 163 14.48 -17.12 6.56
C CYS A 163 13.76 -15.84 6.13
N LEU A 164 13.64 -15.59 4.81
CA LEU A 164 12.98 -14.42 4.27
C LEU A 164 11.49 -14.38 4.62
N SER A 165 10.77 -15.48 4.49
CA SER A 165 9.35 -15.56 4.84
C SER A 165 9.10 -15.47 6.34
N GLY A 166 9.95 -16.09 7.16
CA GLY A 166 9.77 -16.16 8.60
C GLY A 166 10.12 -14.88 9.37
N HIS A 167 11.12 -14.12 8.92
CA HIS A 167 11.60 -12.94 9.62
C HIS A 167 11.16 -11.63 8.98
N PHE A 168 10.90 -11.62 7.66
CA PHE A 168 10.65 -10.39 6.90
C PHE A 168 9.31 -10.36 6.16
N ASP A 169 8.47 -11.39 6.31
CA ASP A 169 7.17 -11.53 5.60
C ASP A 169 7.34 -11.44 4.06
N LEU A 170 8.45 -12.00 3.55
CA LEU A 170 8.85 -12.00 2.15
C LEU A 170 8.59 -13.36 1.51
N ASP A 171 7.35 -13.63 1.12
CA ASP A 171 6.95 -14.91 0.48
C ASP A 171 7.37 -14.99 -0.99
N HIS A 172 7.61 -13.84 -1.64
CA HIS A 172 8.01 -13.77 -3.05
C HIS A 172 9.47 -13.34 -3.17
N SER A 173 10.35 -14.31 -3.41
CA SER A 173 11.76 -14.05 -3.63
C SER A 173 12.28 -14.77 -4.88
N THR A 174 13.09 -14.05 -5.67
CA THR A 174 13.86 -14.58 -6.79
C THR A 174 15.33 -14.53 -6.41
N LEU A 175 15.93 -15.70 -6.20
CA LEU A 175 17.28 -15.80 -5.67
C LEU A 175 18.16 -16.55 -6.67
N GLN A 176 19.32 -15.99 -6.97
CA GLN A 176 20.36 -16.62 -7.76
C GLN A 176 21.51 -17.03 -6.83
N LEU A 177 21.75 -18.35 -6.72
CA LEU A 177 22.92 -18.85 -6.01
C LEU A 177 24.10 -18.90 -6.96
N GLU A 178 25.24 -18.34 -6.54
CA GLU A 178 26.43 -18.20 -7.38
C GLU A 178 27.67 -18.77 -6.71
N PRO A 179 28.55 -19.43 -7.50
CA PRO A 179 29.88 -19.77 -7.01
C PRO A 179 30.76 -18.50 -6.90
N PRO A 180 31.77 -18.45 -6.00
CA PRO A 180 32.61 -17.27 -5.77
C PRO A 180 33.28 -16.72 -7.03
N ARG A 181 33.55 -17.57 -8.00
CA ARG A 181 34.16 -17.18 -9.28
C ARG A 181 33.21 -16.38 -10.20
N HIS A 182 31.89 -16.45 -9.99
CA HIS A 182 30.89 -15.78 -10.82
C HIS A 182 30.62 -14.35 -10.33
N ALA A 183 30.67 -14.14 -9.03
CA ALA A 183 30.40 -12.83 -8.40
C ALA A 183 31.22 -11.65 -8.93
N GLY A 184 32.35 -11.90 -9.59
CA GLY A 184 33.21 -10.85 -10.18
C GLY A 184 32.85 -10.47 -11.61
N THR A 185 31.98 -11.20 -12.29
CA THR A 185 31.69 -10.96 -13.70
C THR A 185 30.58 -9.92 -13.93
N GLU A 186 29.68 -9.74 -12.98
CA GLU A 186 28.54 -8.81 -13.10
C GLU A 186 28.91 -7.37 -12.73
N ASN A 187 29.90 -7.15 -11.87
CA ASN A 187 30.37 -5.80 -11.49
C ASN A 187 31.12 -5.04 -12.61
N GLN A 188 31.28 -5.61 -13.80
CA GLN A 188 32.00 -4.99 -14.92
C GLN A 188 31.08 -4.32 -15.95
N THR A 189 29.76 -4.30 -15.76
CA THR A 189 28.78 -3.81 -16.74
C THR A 189 27.97 -2.59 -16.29
N MET A 190 28.37 -1.89 -15.23
CA MET A 190 27.79 -0.57 -14.89
C MET A 190 28.72 0.58 -15.26
#